data_acbe1ee8da6b8ad407031dd3ecae0077
#
_entry.id   acbe1ee8da6b8ad407031dd3ecae0077
#
_cell.length_a   1.000
_cell.length_b   1.000
_cell.length_c   1.000
_cell.angle_alpha   90.00
_cell.angle_beta   90.00
_cell.angle_gamma   90.00
#
_symmetry.space_group_name_H-M   'P 1'
#
loop_
_entity.id
_entity.type
_entity.pdbx_description
1 polymer ?
#
loop_
_entity_poly.entity_id
_entity_poly.type
_entity_poly.pdbx_seq_one_letter_code
_entity_poly.pdbx_strand_id
1 'polypeptide(L)'
;MAVNTMRKGAILLVMALLLTMIVPAYAAQTRTVRVTPSISFSGSMATCKAEIDAANTADVITATVTLWRDGSYVRSWNATAIGTLSFTGTAAAVSGSSYWLVVAYSINGETMPSHSITRTYS
;
A
#
# COMPACT_ATOMS: atom_id res chain seq x y z
N MET A 1 -49.91 -1.40 -18.48
CA MET A 1 -49.36 -0.35 -17.58
C MET A 1 -48.73 -0.91 -16.30
N ALA A 2 -49.32 -1.93 -15.70
CA ALA A 2 -48.75 -2.53 -14.49
C ALA A 2 -47.34 -3.07 -14.71
N VAL A 3 -47.05 -3.58 -15.89
CA VAL A 3 -45.75 -4.14 -16.23
C VAL A 3 -44.64 -3.08 -16.16
N ASN A 4 -44.90 -1.86 -16.60
CA ASN A 4 -43.91 -0.79 -16.53
C ASN A 4 -43.59 -0.37 -15.09
N THR A 5 -44.59 -0.38 -14.23
CA THR A 5 -44.42 -0.07 -12.80
C THR A 5 -43.57 -1.14 -12.12
N MET A 6 -43.79 -2.41 -12.47
CA MET A 6 -42.99 -3.51 -11.90
C MET A 6 -41.52 -3.44 -12.36
N ARG A 7 -41.26 -3.05 -13.59
CA ARG A 7 -39.88 -2.86 -14.07
C ARG A 7 -39.16 -1.78 -13.31
N LYS A 8 -39.82 -0.67 -13.03
CA LYS A 8 -39.22 0.41 -12.27
C LYS A 8 -38.89 -0.04 -10.84
N GLY A 9 -39.76 -0.80 -10.22
CA GLY A 9 -39.50 -1.35 -8.90
C GLY A 9 -38.31 -2.31 -8.89
N ALA A 10 -38.20 -3.16 -9.91
CA ALA A 10 -37.09 -4.10 -10.05
C ALA A 10 -35.74 -3.37 -10.21
N ILE A 11 -35.72 -2.31 -11.01
CA ILE A 11 -34.52 -1.51 -11.20
C ILE A 11 -34.07 -0.86 -9.88
N LEU A 12 -34.98 -0.30 -9.13
CA LEU A 12 -34.68 0.29 -7.85
C LEU A 12 -34.13 -0.72 -6.85
N LEU A 13 -34.67 -1.93 -6.86
CA LEU A 13 -34.18 -3.00 -5.99
C LEU A 13 -32.73 -3.40 -6.35
N VAL A 14 -32.41 -3.49 -7.62
CA VAL A 14 -31.04 -3.78 -8.09
C VAL A 14 -30.08 -2.68 -7.65
N MET A 15 -30.48 -1.43 -7.76
CA MET A 15 -29.67 -0.31 -7.31
C MET A 15 -29.41 -0.36 -5.81
N ALA A 16 -30.38 -0.70 -5.01
CA ALA A 16 -30.24 -0.85 -3.58
C ALA A 16 -29.24 -1.96 -3.23
N LEU A 17 -29.28 -3.07 -3.94
CA LEU A 17 -28.34 -4.17 -3.74
C LEU A 17 -26.91 -3.74 -4.07
N LEU A 18 -26.70 -3.00 -5.14
CA LEU A 18 -25.39 -2.48 -5.51
C LEU A 18 -24.82 -1.55 -4.44
N LEU A 19 -25.65 -0.68 -3.87
CA LEU A 19 -25.25 0.21 -2.78
C LEU A 19 -24.85 -0.60 -1.54
N THR A 20 -25.55 -1.66 -1.25
CA THR A 20 -25.23 -2.54 -0.13
C THR A 20 -23.87 -3.20 -0.31
N MET A 21 -23.50 -3.56 -1.53
CA MET A 21 -22.20 -4.16 -1.83
C MET A 21 -21.04 -3.16 -1.63
N ILE A 22 -21.27 -1.88 -1.76
CA ILE A 22 -20.27 -0.85 -1.55
C ILE A 22 -19.90 -0.73 -0.06
N VAL A 23 -20.84 -0.98 0.84
CA VAL A 23 -20.62 -0.82 2.28
C VAL A 23 -19.46 -1.67 2.81
N PRO A 24 -19.32 -2.96 2.49
CA PRO A 24 -18.16 -3.75 2.94
C PRO A 24 -16.83 -3.19 2.44
N ALA A 25 -16.76 -2.73 1.19
CA ALA A 25 -15.55 -2.13 0.63
C ALA A 25 -15.22 -0.83 1.35
N TYR A 26 -16.20 -0.03 1.66
CA TYR A 26 -16.01 1.20 2.43
C TYR A 26 -15.51 0.89 3.84
N ALA A 27 -16.07 -0.09 4.51
CA ALA A 27 -15.63 -0.50 5.84
C ALA A 27 -14.18 -0.97 5.82
N ALA A 28 -13.75 -1.69 4.79
CA ALA A 28 -12.36 -2.10 4.63
C ALA A 28 -11.43 -0.89 4.47
N GLN A 29 -11.86 0.15 3.76
CA GLN A 29 -11.07 1.36 3.58
C GLN A 29 -10.95 2.21 4.85
N THR A 30 -11.87 2.07 5.79
CA THR A 30 -11.81 2.80 7.05
C THR A 30 -10.84 2.18 8.05
N ARG A 31 -10.28 1.01 7.76
CA ARG A 31 -9.25 0.39 8.61
C ARG A 31 -8.04 1.30 8.71
N THR A 32 -7.60 1.52 9.94
CA THR A 32 -6.39 2.29 10.18
C THR A 32 -5.18 1.41 9.89
N VAL A 33 -4.45 1.73 8.85
CA VAL A 33 -3.18 1.10 8.52
C VAL A 33 -2.11 2.17 8.59
N ARG A 34 -1.04 1.88 9.29
CA ARG A 34 0.09 2.79 9.39
C ARG A 34 1.22 2.27 8.53
N VAL A 35 1.73 3.11 7.63
CA VAL A 35 2.90 2.78 6.81
C VAL A 35 3.95 3.86 7.05
N THR A 36 5.13 3.44 7.49
CA THR A 36 6.24 4.34 7.79
C THR A 36 7.47 3.93 6.99
N PRO A 37 7.70 4.53 5.82
CA PRO A 37 8.93 4.32 5.06
C PRO A 37 10.03 5.23 5.58
N SER A 38 11.29 4.78 5.49
CA SER A 38 12.43 5.62 5.82
C SER A 38 13.66 5.22 5.01
N ILE A 39 14.51 6.21 4.76
CA ILE A 39 15.82 6.03 4.13
C ILE A 39 16.85 6.73 5.01
N SER A 40 17.92 6.04 5.33
CA SER A 40 19.06 6.63 6.01
C SER A 40 20.35 6.28 5.24
N PHE A 41 21.35 7.12 5.37
CA PHE A 41 22.61 6.96 4.67
C PHE A 41 23.76 6.88 5.66
N SER A 42 24.72 5.99 5.38
CA SER A 42 25.93 5.88 6.16
C SER A 42 27.05 5.40 5.22
N GLY A 43 28.07 6.23 5.04
CA GLY A 43 29.15 5.93 4.11
C GLY A 43 28.64 5.74 2.70
N SER A 44 28.90 4.60 2.11
CA SER A 44 28.47 4.25 0.75
C SER A 44 27.19 3.38 0.73
N MET A 45 26.43 3.38 1.84
CA MET A 45 25.24 2.53 1.97
C MET A 45 24.00 3.35 2.28
N ALA A 46 22.90 2.98 1.65
CA ALA A 46 21.55 3.41 2.01
C ALA A 46 20.86 2.28 2.76
N THR A 47 20.24 2.61 3.88
CA THR A 47 19.38 1.68 4.61
C THR A 47 17.94 2.09 4.41
N CYS A 48 17.18 1.19 3.80
CA CYS A 48 15.76 1.41 3.49
C CYS A 48 14.92 0.60 4.46
N LYS A 49 13.98 1.26 5.12
CA LYS A 49 13.08 0.61 6.06
C LYS A 49 11.64 0.88 5.67
N ALA A 50 10.80 -0.10 5.91
CA ALA A 50 9.36 0.07 5.77
C ALA A 50 8.70 -0.68 6.91
N GLU A 51 7.83 0.01 7.64
CA GLU A 51 7.05 -0.60 8.71
C GLU A 51 5.58 -0.42 8.38
N ILE A 52 4.83 -1.53 8.39
CA ILE A 52 3.41 -1.55 8.08
C ILE A 52 2.69 -2.21 9.25
N ASP A 53 1.79 -1.46 9.88
CA ASP A 53 0.95 -1.95 10.96
C ASP A 53 -0.48 -2.10 10.43
N ALA A 54 -0.96 -3.33 10.34
CA ALA A 54 -2.32 -3.61 9.93
C ALA A 54 -3.31 -3.34 11.08
N ALA A 55 -4.58 -3.15 10.72
CA ALA A 55 -5.63 -2.90 11.70
C ALA A 55 -5.88 -4.10 12.61
N ASN A 56 -5.71 -5.31 12.09
CA ASN A 56 -5.91 -6.55 12.83
C ASN A 56 -4.62 -7.35 12.90
N THR A 57 -4.38 -7.99 14.04
CA THR A 57 -3.18 -8.81 14.26
C THR A 57 -3.14 -10.08 13.41
N ALA A 58 -4.27 -10.48 12.83
CA ALA A 58 -4.36 -11.63 11.94
C ALA A 58 -4.25 -11.26 10.46
N ASP A 59 -4.17 -9.99 10.12
CA ASP A 59 -4.07 -9.56 8.73
C ASP A 59 -2.73 -9.97 8.11
N VAL A 60 -2.79 -10.49 6.88
CA VAL A 60 -1.59 -10.87 6.12
C VAL A 60 -1.15 -9.69 5.28
N ILE A 61 0.07 -9.22 5.52
CA ILE A 61 0.67 -8.08 4.82
C ILE A 61 1.68 -8.62 3.82
N THR A 62 1.54 -8.23 2.56
CA THR A 62 2.53 -8.53 1.52
C THR A 62 2.99 -7.21 0.92
N ALA A 63 4.29 -6.98 0.87
CA ALA A 63 4.84 -5.71 0.43
C ALA A 63 5.95 -5.90 -0.59
N THR A 64 6.06 -4.96 -1.51
CA THR A 64 7.19 -4.79 -2.42
C THR A 64 7.76 -3.40 -2.18
N VAL A 65 9.02 -3.35 -1.80
CA VAL A 65 9.75 -2.11 -1.53
C VAL A 65 10.73 -1.89 -2.65
N THR A 66 10.64 -0.75 -3.33
CA THR A 66 11.47 -0.45 -4.49
C THR A 66 12.24 0.85 -4.27
N LEU A 67 13.53 0.81 -4.50
CA LEU A 67 14.43 1.97 -4.40
C LEU A 67 14.80 2.46 -5.78
N TRP A 68 14.64 3.77 -5.98
CA TRP A 68 15.03 4.49 -7.20
C TRP A 68 16.08 5.53 -6.85
N ARG A 69 17.01 5.77 -7.75
CA ARG A 69 18.04 6.80 -7.63
C ARG A 69 18.00 7.69 -8.88
N ASP A 70 17.74 8.97 -8.68
CA ASP A 70 17.69 9.96 -9.77
C ASP A 70 16.80 9.48 -10.94
N GLY A 71 15.67 8.83 -10.61
CA GLY A 71 14.73 8.30 -11.59
C GLY A 71 15.07 6.93 -12.16
N SER A 72 16.19 6.32 -11.77
CA SER A 72 16.61 5.00 -12.25
C SER A 72 16.40 3.94 -11.18
N TYR A 73 15.95 2.77 -11.59
CA TYR A 73 15.75 1.62 -10.71
C TYR A 73 17.08 1.18 -10.11
N VAL A 74 17.07 0.94 -8.79
CA VAL A 74 18.24 0.43 -8.07
C VAL A 74 18.00 -0.99 -7.59
N ARG A 75 16.96 -1.20 -6.76
CA ARG A 75 16.71 -2.50 -6.15
C ARG A 75 15.27 -2.60 -5.68
N SER A 76 14.77 -3.83 -5.61
CA SER A 76 13.45 -4.15 -5.09
C SER A 76 13.53 -5.33 -4.13
N TRP A 77 12.67 -5.32 -3.10
CA TRP A 77 12.57 -6.39 -2.11
C TRP A 77 11.12 -6.76 -1.91
N ASN A 78 10.87 -8.03 -1.61
CA ASN A 78 9.55 -8.52 -1.24
C ASN A 78 9.57 -8.98 0.21
N ALA A 79 8.50 -8.72 0.94
CA ALA A 79 8.36 -9.13 2.32
C ALA A 79 6.90 -9.48 2.63
N THR A 80 6.70 -10.43 3.53
CA THR A 80 5.38 -10.86 3.99
C THR A 80 5.41 -11.06 5.49
N ALA A 81 4.37 -10.61 6.17
CA ALA A 81 4.24 -10.77 7.61
C ALA A 81 2.76 -10.78 8.00
N ILE A 82 2.49 -11.11 9.25
CA ILE A 82 1.13 -11.13 9.81
C ILE A 82 1.04 -10.07 10.89
N GLY A 83 0.05 -9.18 10.79
CA GLY A 83 -0.21 -8.11 11.76
C GLY A 83 0.68 -6.91 11.62
N THR A 84 1.98 -7.10 11.68
CA THR A 84 2.99 -6.04 11.54
C THR A 84 4.12 -6.55 10.65
N LEU A 85 4.49 -5.73 9.66
CA LEU A 85 5.63 -6.01 8.80
C LEU A 85 6.71 -4.98 9.09
N SER A 86 7.90 -5.46 9.48
CA SER A 86 9.09 -4.64 9.63
C SER A 86 10.13 -5.09 8.63
N PHE A 87 10.43 -4.23 7.66
CA PHE A 87 11.36 -4.52 6.59
C PHE A 87 12.59 -3.63 6.73
N THR A 88 13.77 -4.20 6.50
CA THR A 88 15.04 -3.47 6.38
C THR A 88 15.83 -4.05 5.23
N GLY A 89 16.25 -3.19 4.31
CA GLY A 89 17.09 -3.56 3.19
C GLY A 89 18.18 -2.53 2.98
N THR A 90 19.28 -2.94 2.38
CA THR A 90 20.41 -2.06 2.11
C THR A 90 20.74 -2.05 0.63
N ALA A 91 21.27 -0.93 0.16
CA ALA A 91 21.74 -0.76 -1.20
C ALA A 91 22.91 0.21 -1.21
N ALA A 92 23.74 0.15 -2.27
CA ALA A 92 24.80 1.11 -2.44
C ALA A 92 24.23 2.52 -2.62
N ALA A 93 24.88 3.50 -2.00
CA ALA A 93 24.46 4.90 -2.07
C ALA A 93 25.60 5.78 -2.53
N VAL A 94 25.24 6.81 -3.30
CA VAL A 94 26.17 7.81 -3.83
C VAL A 94 25.76 9.16 -3.30
N SER A 95 26.73 9.85 -2.68
CA SER A 95 26.51 11.21 -2.19
C SER A 95 26.13 12.14 -3.36
N GLY A 96 25.19 13.02 -3.11
CA GLY A 96 24.67 13.97 -4.10
C GLY A 96 23.46 13.45 -4.89
N SER A 97 23.12 12.15 -4.78
CA SER A 97 21.98 11.58 -5.47
C SER A 97 20.69 11.69 -4.67
N SER A 98 19.56 11.74 -5.36
CA SER A 98 18.24 11.74 -4.77
C SER A 98 17.64 10.34 -4.84
N TYR A 99 17.13 9.86 -3.73
CA TYR A 99 16.57 8.51 -3.60
C TYR A 99 15.09 8.56 -3.32
N TRP A 100 14.35 7.70 -3.99
CA TRP A 100 12.92 7.55 -3.87
C TRP A 100 12.60 6.12 -3.49
N LEU A 101 11.99 5.92 -2.33
CA LEU A 101 11.59 4.62 -1.83
C LEU A 101 10.08 4.49 -1.94
N VAL A 102 9.62 3.49 -2.65
CA VAL A 102 8.19 3.22 -2.86
C VAL A 102 7.83 1.92 -2.14
N VAL A 103 6.80 1.98 -1.31
CA VAL A 103 6.25 0.81 -0.61
C VAL A 103 4.88 0.52 -1.20
N ALA A 104 4.80 -0.52 -2.00
CA ALA A 104 3.54 -1.06 -2.52
C ALA A 104 3.15 -2.27 -1.68
N TYR A 105 1.91 -2.35 -1.22
CA TYR A 105 1.52 -3.42 -0.32
C TYR A 105 0.07 -3.80 -0.49
N SER A 106 -0.25 -5.00 0.01
CA SER A 106 -1.62 -5.51 0.08
C SER A 106 -1.89 -6.06 1.48
N ILE A 107 -3.15 -6.02 1.87
CA ILE A 107 -3.64 -6.60 3.13
C ILE A 107 -4.64 -7.68 2.76
N ASN A 108 -4.37 -8.92 3.16
CA ASN A 108 -5.22 -10.08 2.85
C ASN A 108 -5.51 -10.20 1.34
N GLY A 109 -4.52 -9.89 0.51
CA GLY A 109 -4.64 -9.93 -0.94
C GLY A 109 -5.29 -8.70 -1.57
N GLU A 110 -5.75 -7.73 -0.80
CA GLU A 110 -6.32 -6.49 -1.30
C GLU A 110 -5.24 -5.43 -1.45
N THR A 111 -5.08 -4.91 -2.67
CA THR A 111 -4.10 -3.87 -2.96
C THR A 111 -4.47 -2.57 -2.25
N MET A 112 -3.51 -2.02 -1.52
CA MET A 112 -3.65 -0.76 -0.80
C MET A 112 -2.88 0.35 -1.52
N PRO A 113 -3.23 1.64 -1.27
CA PRO A 113 -2.47 2.74 -1.86
C PRO A 113 -1.01 2.70 -1.43
N SER A 114 -0.10 2.91 -2.38
CA SER A 114 1.34 2.90 -2.09
C SER A 114 1.77 4.15 -1.31
N HIS A 115 2.85 4.00 -0.55
CA HIS A 115 3.50 5.08 0.18
C HIS A 115 4.91 5.27 -0.33
N SER A 116 5.40 6.49 -0.30
CA SER A 116 6.76 6.75 -0.75
C SER A 116 7.42 7.86 0.06
N ILE A 117 8.74 7.90 0.01
CA ILE A 117 9.56 8.93 0.62
C ILE A 117 10.73 9.23 -0.32
N THR A 118 11.13 10.49 -0.37
CA THR A 118 12.29 10.94 -1.13
C THR A 118 13.30 11.57 -0.19
N ARG A 119 14.57 11.20 -0.35
CA ARG A 119 15.67 11.81 0.40
C ARG A 119 16.89 11.99 -0.49
N THR A 120 17.56 13.10 -0.32
CA THR A 120 18.84 13.38 -0.99
C THR A 120 19.97 13.06 -0.04
N TYR A 121 20.96 12.33 -0.53
CA TYR A 121 22.18 12.04 0.21
C TYR A 121 23.16 13.19 0.00
N SER A 122 23.30 13.99 1.02
CA SER A 122 24.20 15.17 0.99
C SER A 122 25.54 14.91 1.63
#